data_42ba4b8ea8445b368190cfcb57d2bee0
#
_entry.id   42ba4b8ea8445b368190cfcb57d2bee0
#
_cell.length_a   1.000
_cell.length_b   1.000
_cell.length_c   1.000
_cell.angle_alpha   90.00
_cell.angle_beta   90.00
_cell.angle_gamma   90.00
#
_symmetry.space_group_name_H-M   'P 1'
#
loop_
_entity.id
_entity.type
_entity.pdbx_description
1 polymer ?
#
loop_
_entity_poly.entity_id
_entity_poly.type
_entity_poly.pdbx_seq_one_letter_code
_entity_poly.pdbx_strand_id
1 'polypeptide(L)'
;MNKLDQFLTRAEGLLSRLESVLPNAQVNDPDWQAAAAFRWQHGALQPVANFQRIALSDLLGIDDQKERIRQNTHQFVKGGTANNVLLSGARGTGKSSLVKALLNEYAGQSLRVIQIDKQGLVDLPLIVGLVEGRPERFILYCDDLSFNTDEEGYQTLKAALDGDLVAFSDNLLIYATSNRRHLMADYMSDNLATKGDEIHPFEAIEEKVSLSERFGLWISFYPFSQDEYLAIACRWLEHHGWQQGMNDEVRRAALQWSLSRGSRSGRVAGQFAKDWCGRQK
;
A
#
# COMPACT_ATOMS: atom_id res chain seq x y z
N MET A 1 52.27 13.54 -28.86
CA MET A 1 50.99 13.40 -28.18
C MET A 1 50.73 14.68 -27.42
N ASN A 2 49.69 15.42 -27.79
CA ASN A 2 49.44 16.76 -27.29
C ASN A 2 48.89 16.67 -25.86
N LYS A 3 49.19 17.66 -24.98
CA LYS A 3 48.63 17.69 -23.62
C LYS A 3 47.08 17.57 -23.59
N LEU A 4 46.45 18.01 -24.67
CA LEU A 4 45.01 17.92 -24.87
C LEU A 4 44.56 16.44 -25.04
N ASP A 5 45.32 15.65 -25.84
CA ASP A 5 45.00 14.22 -26.05
C ASP A 5 45.10 13.41 -24.75
N GLN A 6 46.13 13.74 -23.93
CA GLN A 6 46.28 13.09 -22.62
C GLN A 6 45.18 13.49 -21.64
N PHE A 7 44.69 14.72 -21.69
CA PHE A 7 43.58 15.19 -20.87
C PHE A 7 42.29 14.50 -21.29
N LEU A 8 41.97 14.41 -22.59
CA LEU A 8 40.80 13.75 -23.12
C LEU A 8 40.77 12.27 -22.76
N THR A 9 41.87 11.55 -22.95
CA THR A 9 41.97 10.12 -22.57
C THR A 9 41.76 9.89 -21.07
N ARG A 10 42.24 10.84 -20.24
CA ARG A 10 42.05 10.73 -18.79
C ARG A 10 40.63 11.08 -18.36
N ALA A 11 39.97 12.03 -19.03
CA ALA A 11 38.56 12.37 -18.83
C ALA A 11 37.63 11.22 -19.26
N GLU A 12 37.88 10.59 -20.40
CA GLU A 12 37.15 9.39 -20.86
C GLU A 12 37.28 8.23 -19.87
N GLY A 13 38.51 8.00 -19.36
CA GLY A 13 38.74 6.96 -18.35
C GLY A 13 38.04 7.24 -17.00
N LEU A 14 37.89 8.50 -16.62
CA LEU A 14 37.12 8.88 -15.44
C LEU A 14 35.62 8.78 -15.68
N LEU A 15 35.12 9.18 -16.84
CA LEU A 15 33.72 9.03 -17.22
C LEU A 15 33.30 7.54 -17.27
N SER A 16 34.11 6.66 -17.89
CA SER A 16 33.86 5.21 -17.90
C SER A 16 33.84 4.60 -16.49
N ARG A 17 34.70 5.09 -15.58
CA ARG A 17 34.67 4.67 -14.17
C ARG A 17 33.45 5.18 -13.43
N LEU A 18 33.02 6.42 -13.69
CA LEU A 18 31.80 6.99 -13.16
C LEU A 18 30.56 6.23 -13.68
N GLU A 19 30.50 5.93 -14.96
CA GLU A 19 29.44 5.13 -15.57
C GLU A 19 29.36 3.70 -14.99
N SER A 20 30.52 3.11 -14.60
CA SER A 20 30.54 1.78 -13.97
C SER A 20 30.11 1.79 -12.49
N VAL A 21 30.12 2.96 -11.83
CA VAL A 21 29.74 3.15 -10.42
C VAL A 21 28.34 3.74 -10.31
N LEU A 22 27.90 4.49 -11.32
CA LEU A 22 26.51 4.92 -11.40
C LEU A 22 25.64 3.70 -11.70
N PRO A 23 24.60 3.42 -10.90
CA PRO A 23 23.63 2.39 -11.29
C PRO A 23 23.14 2.76 -12.68
N ASN A 24 23.28 1.84 -13.62
CA ASN A 24 22.72 2.00 -14.96
C ASN A 24 21.24 2.29 -14.79
N ALA A 25 20.85 3.55 -14.97
CA ALA A 25 19.47 3.99 -15.01
C ALA A 25 18.77 3.56 -16.32
N GLN A 26 19.17 2.43 -16.90
CA GLN A 26 18.31 1.70 -17.82
C GLN A 26 17.31 0.97 -16.92
N VAL A 27 16.20 1.64 -16.66
CA VAL A 27 15.03 1.00 -16.09
C VAL A 27 14.63 -0.08 -17.09
N ASN A 28 15.10 -1.30 -16.85
CA ASN A 28 14.77 -2.42 -17.73
C ASN A 28 13.26 -2.60 -17.71
N ASP A 29 12.64 -2.57 -18.89
CA ASP A 29 11.22 -2.93 -19.03
C ASP A 29 11.06 -4.37 -18.54
N PRO A 30 10.33 -4.61 -17.45
CA PRO A 30 10.20 -5.93 -16.88
C PRO A 30 9.31 -6.80 -17.77
N ASP A 31 9.48 -8.11 -17.67
CA ASP A 31 8.50 -9.04 -18.26
C ASP A 31 7.19 -8.99 -17.42
N TRP A 32 6.23 -8.20 -17.92
CA TRP A 32 4.92 -8.02 -17.27
C TRP A 32 4.05 -9.28 -17.28
N GLN A 33 4.44 -10.31 -18.02
CA GLN A 33 3.76 -11.61 -18.02
C GLN A 33 4.36 -12.58 -16.98
N ALA A 34 5.58 -12.33 -16.54
CA ALA A 34 6.24 -13.17 -15.54
C ALA A 34 5.54 -13.14 -14.17
N ALA A 35 4.88 -12.05 -13.82
CA ALA A 35 4.18 -11.90 -12.54
C ALA A 35 2.99 -10.95 -12.62
N ALA A 36 2.04 -11.12 -11.69
CA ALA A 36 0.96 -10.14 -11.49
C ALA A 36 1.33 -9.05 -10.47
N ALA A 37 2.34 -9.30 -9.64
CA ALA A 37 2.85 -8.36 -8.64
C ALA A 37 4.31 -8.05 -8.87
N PHE A 38 4.66 -6.79 -8.71
CA PHE A 38 6.02 -6.27 -8.81
C PHE A 38 6.33 -5.42 -7.58
N ARG A 39 7.61 -5.28 -7.26
CA ARG A 39 8.08 -4.36 -6.23
C ARG A 39 9.08 -3.39 -6.83
N TRP A 40 8.89 -2.11 -6.55
CA TRP A 40 9.86 -1.09 -6.88
C TRP A 40 10.93 -1.02 -5.81
N GLN A 41 12.18 -1.29 -6.17
CA GLN A 41 13.33 -1.19 -5.28
C GLN A 41 14.58 -0.78 -6.06
N HIS A 42 15.35 0.16 -5.52
CA HIS A 42 16.63 0.62 -6.08
C HIS A 42 16.53 1.04 -7.56
N GLY A 43 15.44 1.73 -7.92
CA GLY A 43 15.25 2.20 -9.30
C GLY A 43 14.85 1.11 -10.30
N ALA A 44 14.41 -0.07 -9.85
CA ALA A 44 14.03 -1.18 -10.72
C ALA A 44 12.76 -1.90 -10.24
N LEU A 45 12.03 -2.51 -11.19
CA LEU A 45 10.90 -3.38 -10.90
C LEU A 45 11.37 -4.84 -10.76
N GLN A 46 11.05 -5.43 -9.62
CA GLN A 46 11.33 -6.82 -9.32
C GLN A 46 10.04 -7.64 -9.29
N PRO A 47 9.91 -8.74 -10.05
CA PRO A 47 8.72 -9.58 -10.02
C PRO A 47 8.59 -10.28 -8.66
N VAL A 48 7.37 -10.34 -8.12
CA VAL A 48 7.04 -11.06 -6.89
C VAL A 48 6.38 -12.38 -7.27
N ALA A 49 7.19 -13.45 -7.32
CA ALA A 49 6.72 -14.77 -7.76
C ALA A 49 5.66 -15.39 -6.82
N ASN A 50 5.82 -15.19 -5.52
CA ASN A 50 4.95 -15.78 -4.51
C ASN A 50 4.27 -14.67 -3.69
N PHE A 51 3.20 -14.08 -4.19
CA PHE A 51 2.36 -13.22 -3.37
C PHE A 51 1.28 -14.05 -2.64
N GLN A 52 0.95 -13.61 -1.42
CA GLN A 52 -0.07 -14.27 -0.61
C GLN A 52 -1.43 -14.23 -1.33
N ARG A 53 -1.93 -15.40 -1.73
CA ARG A 53 -3.25 -15.52 -2.35
C ARG A 53 -4.31 -15.49 -1.27
N ILE A 54 -5.08 -14.42 -1.24
CA ILE A 54 -6.22 -14.20 -0.34
C ILE A 54 -7.44 -14.08 -1.23
N ALA A 55 -8.53 -14.76 -0.91
CA ALA A 55 -9.80 -14.53 -1.57
C ALA A 55 -10.59 -13.41 -0.87
N LEU A 56 -11.41 -12.66 -1.61
CA LEU A 56 -12.30 -11.66 -1.02
C LEU A 56 -13.27 -12.27 -0.01
N SER A 57 -13.68 -13.52 -0.21
CA SER A 57 -14.52 -14.30 0.71
C SER A 57 -13.85 -14.59 2.06
N ASP A 58 -12.53 -14.55 2.15
CA ASP A 58 -11.79 -14.80 3.39
C ASP A 58 -11.73 -13.56 4.31
N LEU A 59 -12.10 -12.40 3.77
CA LEU A 59 -12.10 -11.13 4.50
C LEU A 59 -13.49 -10.87 5.07
N LEU A 60 -13.67 -11.11 6.36
CA LEU A 60 -14.94 -10.97 7.08
C LEU A 60 -15.03 -9.60 7.78
N GLY A 61 -16.27 -9.11 7.98
CA GLY A 61 -16.56 -7.89 8.72
C GLY A 61 -16.20 -6.58 7.98
N ILE A 62 -15.96 -6.64 6.67
CA ILE A 62 -15.63 -5.48 5.82
C ILE A 62 -16.39 -5.54 4.47
N ASP A 63 -17.63 -5.94 4.48
CA ASP A 63 -18.37 -6.20 3.22
C ASP A 63 -18.64 -4.93 2.42
N ASP A 64 -18.99 -3.81 3.09
CA ASP A 64 -19.15 -2.51 2.43
C ASP A 64 -17.82 -2.03 1.80
N GLN A 65 -16.72 -2.14 2.53
CA GLN A 65 -15.40 -1.77 2.04
C GLN A 65 -15.00 -2.63 0.83
N LYS A 66 -15.26 -3.95 0.89
CA LYS A 66 -15.01 -4.87 -0.24
C LYS A 66 -15.79 -4.45 -1.48
N GLU A 67 -17.08 -4.21 -1.34
CA GLU A 67 -17.94 -3.88 -2.49
C GLU A 67 -17.49 -2.57 -3.14
N ARG A 68 -17.26 -1.53 -2.37
CA ARG A 68 -16.84 -0.22 -2.88
C ARG A 68 -15.52 -0.28 -3.65
N ILE A 69 -14.49 -0.91 -3.09
CA ILE A 69 -13.19 -0.99 -3.78
C ILE A 69 -13.22 -1.96 -4.96
N ARG A 70 -13.98 -3.06 -4.85
CA ARG A 70 -14.18 -4.03 -5.93
C ARG A 70 -14.85 -3.38 -7.13
N GLN A 71 -15.90 -2.60 -6.92
CA GLN A 71 -16.57 -1.83 -7.96
C GLN A 71 -15.61 -0.88 -8.67
N ASN A 72 -14.84 -0.08 -7.91
CA ASN A 72 -13.83 0.84 -8.47
C ASN A 72 -12.77 0.10 -9.29
N THR A 73 -12.25 -1.01 -8.75
CA THR A 73 -11.24 -1.83 -9.43
C THR A 73 -11.81 -2.50 -10.68
N HIS A 74 -13.05 -2.99 -10.63
CA HIS A 74 -13.72 -3.59 -11.79
C HIS A 74 -13.89 -2.59 -12.94
N GLN A 75 -14.35 -1.36 -12.63
CA GLN A 75 -14.47 -0.29 -13.61
C GLN A 75 -13.12 -0.02 -14.28
N PHE A 76 -12.06 0.10 -13.50
CA PHE A 76 -10.71 0.33 -13.99
C PHE A 76 -10.21 -0.80 -14.91
N VAL A 77 -10.35 -2.05 -14.49
CA VAL A 77 -9.91 -3.21 -15.28
C VAL A 77 -10.68 -3.32 -16.59
N LYS A 78 -11.94 -2.88 -16.62
CA LYS A 78 -12.77 -2.83 -17.85
C LYS A 78 -12.50 -1.62 -18.72
N GLY A 79 -11.54 -0.75 -18.38
CA GLY A 79 -11.18 0.42 -19.15
C GLY A 79 -12.07 1.63 -18.88
N GLY A 80 -12.93 1.58 -17.87
CA GLY A 80 -13.72 2.71 -17.41
C GLY A 80 -12.93 3.66 -16.51
N THR A 81 -13.52 4.82 -16.24
CA THR A 81 -12.97 5.78 -15.27
C THR A 81 -13.07 5.21 -13.84
N ALA A 82 -12.01 5.40 -13.08
CA ALA A 82 -11.94 4.96 -11.68
C ALA A 82 -11.09 5.93 -10.85
N ASN A 83 -11.20 5.85 -9.54
CA ASN A 83 -10.54 6.77 -8.62
C ASN A 83 -9.29 6.16 -8.00
N ASN A 84 -8.33 7.00 -7.63
CA ASN A 84 -7.30 6.66 -6.66
C ASN A 84 -7.94 6.35 -5.31
N VAL A 85 -7.38 5.40 -4.56
CA VAL A 85 -8.01 4.85 -3.35
C VAL A 85 -7.13 5.03 -2.13
N LEU A 86 -7.71 5.58 -1.07
CA LEU A 86 -7.12 5.60 0.26
C LEU A 86 -7.91 4.70 1.22
N LEU A 87 -7.25 3.67 1.76
CA LEU A 87 -7.77 2.80 2.81
C LEU A 87 -7.19 3.24 4.15
N SER A 88 -7.96 3.86 5.02
CA SER A 88 -7.48 4.39 6.30
C SER A 88 -8.14 3.71 7.50
N GLY A 89 -7.48 3.74 8.66
CA GLY A 89 -8.06 3.28 9.91
C GLY A 89 -7.29 2.20 10.65
N ALA A 90 -7.95 1.49 11.56
CA ALA A 90 -7.31 0.63 12.55
C ALA A 90 -6.38 -0.44 11.94
N ARG A 91 -5.29 -0.75 12.66
CA ARG A 91 -4.34 -1.79 12.24
C ARG A 91 -4.95 -3.18 12.30
N GLY A 92 -4.61 -4.02 11.31
CA GLY A 92 -5.02 -5.42 11.28
C GLY A 92 -6.50 -5.64 10.92
N THR A 93 -7.18 -4.66 10.32
CA THR A 93 -8.57 -4.72 9.85
C THR A 93 -8.72 -5.22 8.42
N GLY A 94 -7.61 -5.61 7.76
CA GLY A 94 -7.68 -6.22 6.43
C GLY A 94 -7.35 -5.29 5.25
N LYS A 95 -6.97 -4.01 5.48
CA LYS A 95 -6.66 -3.04 4.40
C LYS A 95 -5.71 -3.60 3.35
N SER A 96 -4.50 -3.98 3.75
CA SER A 96 -3.48 -4.54 2.84
C SER A 96 -3.89 -5.90 2.27
N SER A 97 -4.64 -6.70 3.03
CA SER A 97 -5.18 -7.98 2.56
C SER A 97 -6.22 -7.79 1.46
N LEU A 98 -6.99 -6.72 1.53
CA LEU A 98 -8.01 -6.39 0.53
C LEU A 98 -7.38 -6.05 -0.83
N VAL A 99 -6.29 -5.28 -0.86
CA VAL A 99 -5.54 -5.00 -2.10
C VAL A 99 -4.98 -6.29 -2.71
N LYS A 100 -4.44 -7.20 -1.87
CA LYS A 100 -3.95 -8.51 -2.33
C LYS A 100 -5.08 -9.38 -2.88
N ALA A 101 -6.26 -9.34 -2.26
CA ALA A 101 -7.42 -10.10 -2.71
C ALA A 101 -7.94 -9.60 -4.06
N LEU A 102 -7.93 -8.28 -4.30
CA LEU A 102 -8.26 -7.70 -5.60
C LEU A 102 -7.28 -8.13 -6.69
N LEU A 103 -5.97 -8.12 -6.40
CA LEU A 103 -4.98 -8.65 -7.34
C LEU A 103 -5.26 -10.11 -7.67
N ASN A 104 -5.58 -10.94 -6.67
CA ASN A 104 -5.91 -12.34 -6.90
C ASN A 104 -7.16 -12.53 -7.79
N GLU A 105 -8.18 -11.66 -7.63
CA GLU A 105 -9.41 -11.70 -8.44
C GLU A 105 -9.17 -11.24 -9.89
N TYR A 106 -8.36 -10.19 -10.11
CA TYR A 106 -8.24 -9.53 -11.40
C TYR A 106 -6.93 -9.79 -12.15
N ALA A 107 -5.97 -10.54 -11.58
CA ALA A 107 -4.69 -10.83 -12.23
C ALA A 107 -4.85 -11.48 -13.61
N GLY A 108 -5.84 -12.38 -13.76
CA GLY A 108 -6.19 -13.01 -15.03
C GLY A 108 -6.82 -12.05 -16.06
N GLN A 109 -7.21 -10.84 -15.66
CA GLN A 109 -7.77 -9.79 -16.51
C GLN A 109 -6.75 -8.65 -16.75
N SER A 110 -5.48 -8.99 -16.80
CA SER A 110 -4.35 -8.07 -17.05
C SER A 110 -4.13 -7.00 -15.99
N LEU A 111 -4.66 -7.15 -14.77
CA LEU A 111 -4.30 -6.30 -13.64
C LEU A 111 -2.89 -6.64 -13.15
N ARG A 112 -2.07 -5.62 -12.93
CA ARG A 112 -0.75 -5.70 -12.32
C ARG A 112 -0.69 -4.78 -11.11
N VAL A 113 0.01 -5.20 -10.05
CA VAL A 113 0.24 -4.35 -8.88
C VAL A 113 1.74 -4.09 -8.74
N ILE A 114 2.09 -2.82 -8.63
CA ILE A 114 3.44 -2.36 -8.33
C ILE A 114 3.46 -1.89 -6.88
N GLN A 115 4.08 -2.67 -6.01
CA GLN A 115 4.28 -2.25 -4.62
C GLN A 115 5.45 -1.29 -4.52
N ILE A 116 5.23 -0.17 -3.86
CA ILE A 116 6.25 0.85 -3.60
C ILE A 116 6.24 1.20 -2.12
N ASP A 117 7.40 1.49 -1.57
CA ASP A 117 7.50 2.08 -0.24
C ASP A 117 7.45 3.62 -0.32
N LYS A 118 7.33 4.25 0.84
CA LYS A 118 7.23 5.71 0.93
C LYS A 118 8.46 6.43 0.33
N GLN A 119 9.64 5.85 0.49
CA GLN A 119 10.89 6.46 -0.01
C GLN A 119 10.96 6.38 -1.54
N GLY A 120 10.43 5.32 -2.12
CA GLY A 120 10.39 5.13 -3.57
C GLY A 120 9.42 6.08 -4.29
N LEU A 121 8.51 6.78 -3.59
CA LEU A 121 7.55 7.70 -4.21
C LEU A 121 8.19 8.84 -5.01
N VAL A 122 9.45 9.19 -4.73
CA VAL A 122 10.22 10.15 -5.54
C VAL A 122 10.44 9.66 -6.97
N ASP A 123 10.42 8.34 -7.17
CA ASP A 123 10.59 7.69 -8.48
C ASP A 123 9.27 7.51 -9.25
N LEU A 124 8.17 8.03 -8.73
CA LEU A 124 6.84 7.89 -9.34
C LEU A 124 6.83 8.30 -10.83
N PRO A 125 7.48 9.40 -11.28
CA PRO A 125 7.54 9.74 -12.70
C PRO A 125 8.21 8.67 -13.56
N LEU A 126 9.22 7.97 -13.04
CA LEU A 126 9.90 6.87 -13.73
C LEU A 126 8.94 5.66 -13.88
N ILE A 127 8.20 5.35 -12.83
CA ILE A 127 7.22 4.25 -12.86
C ILE A 127 6.10 4.56 -13.84
N VAL A 128 5.58 5.80 -13.88
CA VAL A 128 4.57 6.23 -14.84
C VAL A 128 5.08 6.02 -16.26
N GLY A 129 6.31 6.43 -16.58
CA GLY A 129 6.93 6.24 -17.89
C GLY A 129 7.06 4.77 -18.31
N LEU A 130 7.24 3.83 -17.35
CA LEU A 130 7.30 2.39 -17.64
C LEU A 130 5.95 1.76 -17.99
N VAL A 131 4.86 2.32 -17.46
CA VAL A 131 3.51 1.75 -17.65
C VAL A 131 2.69 2.49 -18.72
N GLU A 132 3.13 3.67 -19.10
CA GLU A 132 2.45 4.49 -20.11
C GLU A 132 2.30 3.74 -21.44
N GLY A 133 1.10 3.82 -22.03
CA GLY A 133 0.79 3.20 -23.32
C GLY A 133 0.70 1.67 -23.30
N ARG A 134 0.86 1.02 -22.16
CA ARG A 134 0.74 -0.45 -22.04
C ARG A 134 -0.72 -0.90 -21.99
N PRO A 135 -1.02 -2.10 -22.51
CA PRO A 135 -2.38 -2.64 -22.49
C PRO A 135 -2.83 -3.10 -21.11
N GLU A 136 -1.88 -3.39 -20.21
CA GLU A 136 -2.19 -3.83 -18.84
C GLU A 136 -2.75 -2.66 -18.01
N ARG A 137 -3.49 -2.97 -16.96
CA ARG A 137 -3.95 -2.04 -15.94
C ARG A 137 -3.07 -2.15 -14.71
N PHE A 138 -2.63 -1.03 -14.17
CA PHE A 138 -1.66 -0.99 -13.08
C PHE A 138 -2.24 -0.34 -11.84
N ILE A 139 -2.02 -0.95 -10.68
CA ILE A 139 -2.24 -0.33 -9.38
C ILE A 139 -0.87 -0.12 -8.74
N LEU A 140 -0.50 1.13 -8.54
CA LEU A 140 0.63 1.48 -7.68
C LEU A 140 0.17 1.40 -6.23
N TYR A 141 0.72 0.47 -5.49
CA TYR A 141 0.30 0.18 -4.13
C TYR A 141 1.34 0.64 -3.11
N CYS A 142 0.94 1.59 -2.25
CA CYS A 142 1.75 2.07 -1.13
C CYS A 142 1.14 1.63 0.21
N ASP A 143 1.83 0.74 0.93
CA ASP A 143 1.37 0.22 2.23
C ASP A 143 1.87 1.06 3.40
N ASP A 144 1.02 1.27 4.39
CA ASP A 144 1.28 2.04 5.63
C ASP A 144 1.80 3.46 5.37
N LEU A 145 1.15 4.16 4.45
CA LEU A 145 1.50 5.51 4.05
C LEU A 145 1.25 6.50 5.20
N SER A 146 2.28 7.24 5.54
CA SER A 146 2.21 8.34 6.49
C SER A 146 3.39 9.29 6.24
N PHE A 147 3.14 10.60 6.24
CA PHE A 147 4.14 11.61 5.95
C PHE A 147 4.42 12.51 7.15
N ASN A 148 5.62 13.10 7.14
CA ASN A 148 5.95 14.33 7.84
C ASN A 148 5.95 15.47 6.81
N THR A 149 5.86 16.73 7.27
CA THR A 149 5.68 17.91 6.41
C THR A 149 6.76 18.11 5.34
N ASP A 150 7.98 17.68 5.60
CA ASP A 150 9.16 17.99 4.77
C ASP A 150 9.61 16.82 3.89
N GLU A 151 8.78 15.80 3.68
CA GLU A 151 9.19 14.62 2.93
C GLU A 151 8.97 14.81 1.42
N GLU A 152 10.02 14.62 0.60
CA GLU A 152 9.96 14.75 -0.87
C GLU A 152 8.89 13.86 -1.50
N GLY A 153 8.71 12.62 -1.01
CA GLY A 153 7.67 11.72 -1.47
C GLY A 153 6.24 12.24 -1.29
N TYR A 154 6.02 13.13 -0.29
CA TYR A 154 4.74 13.81 -0.11
C TYR A 154 4.42 14.73 -1.29
N GLN A 155 5.37 15.58 -1.68
CA GLN A 155 5.18 16.54 -2.77
C GLN A 155 4.98 15.82 -4.10
N THR A 156 5.77 14.76 -4.35
CA THR A 156 5.62 13.95 -5.56
C THR A 156 4.24 13.30 -5.65
N LEU A 157 3.76 12.69 -4.55
CA LEU A 157 2.44 12.08 -4.51
C LEU A 157 1.33 13.11 -4.66
N LYS A 158 1.45 14.29 -4.03
CA LYS A 158 0.50 15.39 -4.13
C LYS A 158 0.37 15.86 -5.58
N ALA A 159 1.48 16.18 -6.24
CA ALA A 159 1.50 16.58 -7.65
C ALA A 159 0.90 15.51 -8.57
N ALA A 160 1.17 14.25 -8.27
CA ALA A 160 0.62 13.11 -8.97
C ALA A 160 -0.90 13.00 -8.84
N LEU A 161 -1.46 13.19 -7.65
CA LEU A 161 -2.90 13.13 -7.41
C LEU A 161 -3.65 14.35 -7.95
N ASP A 162 -2.98 15.51 -8.04
CA ASP A 162 -3.55 16.73 -8.62
C ASP A 162 -3.56 16.72 -10.16
N GLY A 163 -2.82 15.82 -10.80
CA GLY A 163 -2.71 15.73 -12.25
C GLY A 163 -1.83 16.82 -12.88
N ASP A 164 -1.03 17.54 -12.08
CA ASP A 164 -0.33 18.76 -12.49
C ASP A 164 0.93 18.52 -13.34
N LEU A 165 1.60 17.38 -13.30
CA LEU A 165 2.92 17.23 -13.90
C LEU A 165 3.08 16.12 -14.94
N VAL A 166 2.23 15.14 -14.92
CA VAL A 166 2.14 14.11 -15.96
C VAL A 166 0.68 13.74 -16.03
N ALA A 167 0.05 13.84 -17.17
CA ALA A 167 -1.24 13.21 -17.37
C ALA A 167 -1.07 11.76 -16.91
N PHE A 168 -1.61 11.42 -15.73
CA PHE A 168 -1.56 10.04 -15.26
C PHE A 168 -2.06 9.17 -16.40
N SER A 169 -1.27 8.21 -16.78
CA SER A 169 -1.66 7.26 -17.80
C SER A 169 -3.01 6.66 -17.39
N ASP A 170 -3.99 6.66 -18.28
CA ASP A 170 -5.35 6.11 -18.05
C ASP A 170 -5.32 4.65 -17.55
N ASN A 171 -4.15 4.02 -17.57
CA ASN A 171 -3.93 2.64 -17.15
C ASN A 171 -3.26 2.49 -15.77
N LEU A 172 -3.11 3.58 -14.97
CA LEU A 172 -2.50 3.55 -13.65
C LEU A 172 -3.41 4.20 -12.60
N LEU A 173 -3.63 3.51 -11.47
CA LEU A 173 -4.26 4.06 -10.26
C LEU A 173 -3.33 3.93 -9.06
N ILE A 174 -3.46 4.83 -8.10
CA ILE A 174 -2.75 4.78 -6.83
C ILE A 174 -3.69 4.24 -5.76
N TYR A 175 -3.29 3.15 -5.11
CA TYR A 175 -3.94 2.61 -3.92
C TYR A 175 -2.99 2.75 -2.73
N ALA A 176 -3.45 3.42 -1.68
CA ALA A 176 -2.67 3.61 -0.46
C ALA A 176 -3.40 3.06 0.75
N THR A 177 -2.65 2.50 1.70
CA THR A 177 -3.19 2.21 3.03
C THR A 177 -2.56 3.13 4.06
N SER A 178 -3.31 3.49 5.09
CA SER A 178 -2.80 4.24 6.25
C SER A 178 -3.40 3.71 7.54
N ASN A 179 -2.59 3.67 8.59
CA ASN A 179 -3.07 3.37 9.93
C ASN A 179 -3.54 4.63 10.67
N ARG A 180 -3.44 5.79 10.04
CA ARG A 180 -3.93 7.07 10.54
C ARG A 180 -5.22 7.43 9.82
N ARG A 181 -6.04 8.27 10.46
CA ARG A 181 -7.23 8.82 9.82
C ARG A 181 -6.85 9.79 8.70
N HIS A 182 -5.83 10.60 8.93
CA HIS A 182 -5.21 11.48 7.94
C HIS A 182 -3.77 11.00 7.67
N LEU A 183 -3.26 11.22 6.47
CA LEU A 183 -1.95 10.72 6.04
C LEU A 183 -0.77 11.37 6.76
N MET A 184 -0.96 12.55 7.36
CA MET A 184 0.08 13.26 8.08
C MET A 184 0.02 13.03 9.59
N ALA A 185 1.15 13.22 10.27
CA ALA A 185 1.27 13.03 11.71
C ALA A 185 0.48 14.08 12.49
N ASP A 186 -0.33 13.64 13.46
CA ASP A 186 -0.89 14.54 14.48
C ASP A 186 0.19 14.78 15.52
N TYR A 187 0.77 15.95 15.56
CA TYR A 187 1.68 16.34 16.64
C TYR A 187 0.88 16.84 17.84
N MET A 188 1.25 16.41 19.05
CA MET A 188 0.63 16.94 20.29
C MET A 188 0.86 18.45 20.47
N SER A 189 1.89 19.02 19.82
CA SER A 189 2.13 20.46 19.76
C SER A 189 1.00 21.22 19.07
N ASP A 190 0.30 20.61 18.12
CA ASP A 190 -0.82 21.25 17.40
C ASP A 190 -2.03 21.52 18.33
N ASN A 191 -2.12 20.77 19.44
CA ASN A 191 -3.16 20.93 20.46
C ASN A 191 -2.74 21.88 21.62
N LEU A 192 -1.45 22.24 21.71
CA LEU A 192 -0.90 23.07 22.79
C LEU A 192 -0.55 24.50 22.36
N ALA A 193 -0.63 24.83 21.07
CA ALA A 193 -0.29 26.15 20.51
C ALA A 193 -1.39 27.20 20.73
N THR A 194 -1.92 27.29 21.97
CA THR A 194 -2.83 28.37 22.36
C THR A 194 -2.11 29.50 23.12
N LYS A 195 -0.78 29.57 23.10
CA LYS A 195 -0.04 30.68 23.71
C LYS A 195 1.25 30.98 22.96
N GLY A 196 1.20 32.01 22.10
CA GLY A 196 2.35 32.87 21.77
C GLY A 196 3.19 32.40 20.59
N ASP A 197 3.21 33.26 19.57
CA ASP A 197 4.00 33.34 18.34
C ASP A 197 3.51 32.52 17.13
N GLU A 198 2.94 33.29 16.22
CA GLU A 198 2.77 33.21 14.77
C GLU A 198 3.34 31.95 14.05
N ILE A 199 2.70 30.82 14.23
CA ILE A 199 2.72 29.73 13.23
C ILE A 199 1.25 29.31 13.13
N HIS A 200 0.67 29.44 11.94
CA HIS A 200 -0.74 29.19 11.65
C HIS A 200 -1.04 27.68 11.83
N PRO A 201 -1.60 27.25 12.99
CA PRO A 201 -1.94 25.84 13.22
C PRO A 201 -2.96 25.33 12.21
N PHE A 202 -3.77 26.24 11.65
CA PHE A 202 -4.80 25.94 10.66
C PHE A 202 -4.22 25.53 9.31
N GLU A 203 -3.14 26.14 8.83
CA GLU A 203 -2.51 25.79 7.55
C GLU A 203 -1.90 24.36 7.58
N ALA A 204 -1.28 24.00 8.70
CA ALA A 204 -0.74 22.65 8.88
C ALA A 204 -1.86 21.59 8.95
N ILE A 205 -3.02 21.90 9.50
CA ILE A 205 -4.20 21.01 9.54
C ILE A 205 -4.83 20.91 8.16
N GLU A 206 -4.99 22.03 7.45
CA GLU A 206 -5.51 22.06 6.09
C GLU A 206 -4.62 21.28 5.13
N GLU A 207 -3.31 21.38 5.25
CA GLU A 207 -2.36 20.60 4.45
C GLU A 207 -2.42 19.09 4.76
N LYS A 208 -2.65 18.72 6.03
CA LYS A 208 -2.83 17.33 6.47
C LYS A 208 -4.09 16.68 5.89
N VAL A 209 -5.18 17.42 5.81
CA VAL A 209 -6.45 16.96 5.24
C VAL A 209 -6.36 16.90 3.71
N SER A 210 -5.72 17.90 3.13
CA SER A 210 -5.62 18.15 1.69
C SER A 210 -5.14 16.95 0.86
N LEU A 211 -4.11 16.21 1.31
CA LEU A 211 -3.65 15.04 0.56
C LEU A 211 -4.66 13.88 0.57
N SER A 212 -5.34 13.68 1.71
CA SER A 212 -6.33 12.60 1.83
C SER A 212 -7.56 12.85 0.96
N GLU A 213 -7.96 14.11 0.80
CA GLU A 213 -9.09 14.53 -0.04
C GLU A 213 -8.84 14.37 -1.53
N ARG A 214 -7.57 14.35 -1.95
CA ARG A 214 -7.19 14.10 -3.36
C ARG A 214 -7.41 12.67 -3.82
N PHE A 215 -7.60 11.73 -2.87
CA PHE A 215 -8.05 10.40 -3.23
C PHE A 215 -9.55 10.42 -3.48
N GLY A 216 -9.96 10.19 -4.72
CA GLY A 216 -11.37 10.21 -5.10
C GLY A 216 -12.23 9.14 -4.43
N LEU A 217 -11.61 8.07 -3.90
CA LEU A 217 -12.28 7.06 -3.10
C LEU A 217 -11.56 6.84 -1.77
N TRP A 218 -12.16 7.34 -0.70
CA TRP A 218 -11.68 7.14 0.67
C TRP A 218 -12.56 6.15 1.41
N ILE A 219 -11.94 5.06 1.92
CA ILE A 219 -12.61 3.97 2.62
C ILE A 219 -12.01 3.83 4.03
N SER A 220 -12.87 3.99 5.04
CA SER A 220 -12.47 3.90 6.45
C SER A 220 -12.67 2.50 7.01
N PHE A 221 -11.71 2.05 7.84
CA PHE A 221 -11.72 0.78 8.54
C PHE A 221 -11.73 1.01 10.04
N TYR A 222 -12.68 0.37 10.72
CA TYR A 222 -12.87 0.48 12.15
C TYR A 222 -12.39 -0.79 12.86
N PRO A 223 -12.05 -0.72 14.17
CA PRO A 223 -11.80 -1.91 14.95
C PRO A 223 -13.02 -2.85 14.93
N PHE A 224 -12.78 -4.14 14.88
CA PHE A 224 -13.85 -5.13 14.91
C PHE A 224 -14.57 -5.16 16.26
N SER A 225 -15.87 -5.34 16.25
CA SER A 225 -16.67 -5.72 17.41
C SER A 225 -16.22 -7.08 17.96
N GLN A 226 -16.72 -7.47 19.12
CA GLN A 226 -16.41 -8.78 19.70
C GLN A 226 -16.91 -9.92 18.80
N ASP A 227 -18.09 -9.79 18.25
CA ASP A 227 -18.70 -10.87 17.46
C ASP A 227 -18.01 -11.00 16.10
N GLU A 228 -17.66 -9.88 15.45
CA GLU A 228 -16.85 -9.90 14.22
C GLU A 228 -15.47 -10.53 14.46
N TYR A 229 -14.80 -10.17 15.56
CA TYR A 229 -13.52 -10.77 15.93
C TYR A 229 -13.63 -12.28 16.12
N LEU A 230 -14.67 -12.75 16.81
CA LEU A 230 -14.91 -14.19 17.01
C LEU A 230 -15.24 -14.92 15.70
N ALA A 231 -16.01 -14.29 14.81
CA ALA A 231 -16.28 -14.84 13.48
C ALA A 231 -14.98 -14.98 12.66
N ILE A 232 -14.13 -13.96 12.67
CA ILE A 232 -12.82 -13.99 12.00
C ILE A 232 -11.92 -15.06 12.62
N ALA A 233 -11.90 -15.19 13.95
CA ALA A 233 -11.12 -16.22 14.65
C ALA A 233 -11.62 -17.64 14.28
N CYS A 234 -12.94 -17.86 14.21
CA CYS A 234 -13.54 -19.11 13.77
C CYS A 234 -13.07 -19.48 12.34
N ARG A 235 -13.13 -18.53 11.40
CA ARG A 235 -12.67 -18.75 10.03
C ARG A 235 -11.19 -19.13 9.96
N TRP A 236 -10.33 -18.50 10.76
CA TRP A 236 -8.91 -18.86 10.84
C TRP A 236 -8.68 -20.24 11.49
N LEU A 237 -9.47 -20.61 12.50
CA LEU A 237 -9.44 -21.95 13.10
C LEU A 237 -9.78 -23.03 12.06
N GLU A 238 -10.87 -22.84 11.30
CA GLU A 238 -11.26 -23.72 10.18
C GLU A 238 -10.13 -23.85 9.15
N HIS A 239 -9.50 -22.73 8.77
CA HIS A 239 -8.38 -22.72 7.84
C HIS A 239 -7.18 -23.54 8.35
N HIS A 240 -6.96 -23.58 9.68
CA HIS A 240 -5.92 -24.40 10.30
C HIS A 240 -6.36 -25.84 10.65
N GLY A 241 -7.55 -26.25 10.19
CA GLY A 241 -8.06 -27.61 10.32
C GLY A 241 -8.86 -27.90 11.59
N TRP A 242 -9.22 -26.87 12.38
CA TRP A 242 -10.09 -27.03 13.54
C TRP A 242 -11.53 -27.24 13.10
N GLN A 243 -12.13 -28.39 13.50
CA GLN A 243 -13.47 -28.79 13.07
C GLN A 243 -14.54 -28.66 14.17
N GLN A 244 -14.14 -28.36 15.42
CA GLN A 244 -15.06 -28.32 16.55
C GLN A 244 -15.81 -26.99 16.71
N GLY A 245 -15.60 -26.05 15.76
CA GLY A 245 -16.24 -24.75 15.79
C GLY A 245 -15.79 -23.85 16.96
N MET A 246 -16.57 -22.81 17.21
CA MET A 246 -16.36 -21.84 18.28
C MET A 246 -17.14 -22.27 19.54
N ASN A 247 -16.66 -23.32 20.23
CA ASN A 247 -17.22 -23.72 21.51
C ASN A 247 -16.86 -22.72 22.64
N ASP A 248 -17.42 -22.89 23.86
CA ASP A 248 -17.25 -21.96 24.96
C ASP A 248 -15.78 -21.85 25.44
N GLU A 249 -15.02 -22.92 25.33
CA GLU A 249 -13.60 -22.93 25.70
C GLU A 249 -12.78 -22.09 24.71
N VAL A 250 -12.93 -22.35 23.41
CA VAL A 250 -12.27 -21.62 22.35
C VAL A 250 -12.67 -20.14 22.38
N ARG A 251 -13.96 -19.86 22.60
CA ARG A 251 -14.46 -18.47 22.70
C ARG A 251 -13.80 -17.72 23.84
N ARG A 252 -13.73 -18.32 25.05
CA ARG A 252 -13.06 -17.71 26.21
C ARG A 252 -11.58 -17.48 25.93
N ALA A 253 -10.88 -18.46 25.38
CA ALA A 253 -9.47 -18.35 25.03
C ALA A 253 -9.21 -17.26 23.98
N ALA A 254 -10.03 -17.16 22.93
CA ALA A 254 -9.92 -16.13 21.92
C ALA A 254 -10.10 -14.73 22.50
N LEU A 255 -11.08 -14.54 23.39
CA LEU A 255 -11.32 -13.24 24.04
C LEU A 255 -10.17 -12.86 24.98
N GLN A 256 -9.66 -13.81 25.79
CA GLN A 256 -8.48 -13.59 26.64
C GLN A 256 -7.26 -13.22 25.80
N TRP A 257 -7.05 -13.89 24.65
CA TRP A 257 -5.96 -13.58 23.73
C TRP A 257 -6.08 -12.14 23.20
N SER A 258 -7.28 -11.73 22.76
CA SER A 258 -7.50 -10.37 22.27
C SER A 258 -7.27 -9.31 23.34
N LEU A 259 -7.67 -9.57 24.58
CA LEU A 259 -7.42 -8.70 25.74
C LEU A 259 -5.93 -8.54 26.02
N SER A 260 -5.18 -9.65 26.06
CA SER A 260 -3.73 -9.61 26.27
C SER A 260 -2.95 -8.86 25.18
N ARG A 261 -3.50 -8.79 23.96
CA ARG A 261 -2.94 -8.06 22.82
C ARG A 261 -3.47 -6.63 22.69
N GLY A 262 -4.45 -6.23 23.50
CA GLY A 262 -5.08 -4.90 23.46
C GLY A 262 -5.81 -4.59 22.14
N SER A 263 -6.16 -5.62 21.35
CA SER A 263 -6.74 -5.41 20.01
C SER A 263 -7.63 -6.58 19.56
N ARG A 264 -8.77 -6.23 18.99
CA ARG A 264 -9.65 -7.13 18.25
C ARG A 264 -9.45 -6.91 16.74
N SER A 265 -8.44 -7.56 16.17
CA SER A 265 -8.10 -7.40 14.76
C SER A 265 -7.98 -8.75 14.07
N GLY A 266 -8.11 -8.79 12.74
CA GLY A 266 -7.93 -10.00 11.95
C GLY A 266 -6.53 -10.62 12.10
N ARG A 267 -5.51 -9.79 12.32
CA ARG A 267 -4.15 -10.25 12.63
C ARG A 267 -4.09 -10.99 13.96
N VAL A 268 -4.71 -10.44 15.00
CA VAL A 268 -4.78 -11.06 16.34
C VAL A 268 -5.59 -12.34 16.31
N ALA A 269 -6.69 -12.37 15.56
CA ALA A 269 -7.51 -13.57 15.34
C ALA A 269 -6.71 -14.69 14.65
N GLY A 270 -5.97 -14.38 13.58
CA GLY A 270 -5.12 -15.35 12.90
C GLY A 270 -3.98 -15.88 13.78
N GLN A 271 -3.36 -15.02 14.60
CA GLN A 271 -2.33 -15.43 15.56
C GLN A 271 -2.90 -16.37 16.61
N PHE A 272 -4.08 -16.05 17.15
CA PHE A 272 -4.80 -16.93 18.10
C PHE A 272 -5.06 -18.30 17.48
N ALA A 273 -5.66 -18.35 16.30
CA ALA A 273 -6.01 -19.60 15.64
C ALA A 273 -4.77 -20.48 15.37
N LYS A 274 -3.67 -19.86 14.92
CA LYS A 274 -2.40 -20.56 14.70
C LYS A 274 -1.83 -21.15 16.00
N ASP A 275 -1.84 -20.40 17.09
CA ASP A 275 -1.36 -20.86 18.40
C ASP A 275 -2.26 -21.96 18.97
N TRP A 276 -3.59 -21.77 18.92
CA TRP A 276 -4.58 -22.72 19.39
C TRP A 276 -4.44 -24.06 18.69
N CYS A 277 -4.48 -24.10 17.37
CA CYS A 277 -4.35 -25.31 16.58
C CYS A 277 -2.95 -25.96 16.71
N GLY A 278 -1.92 -25.17 16.93
CA GLY A 278 -0.56 -25.68 17.16
C GLY A 278 -0.39 -26.44 18.46
N ARG A 279 -1.16 -26.09 19.51
CA ARG A 279 -1.14 -26.79 20.81
C ARG A 279 -1.96 -28.08 20.83
N GLN A 280 -2.84 -28.28 19.84
CA GLN A 280 -3.70 -29.46 19.75
C GLN A 280 -3.09 -30.59 18.90
N LYS A 281 -1.93 -30.37 18.30
CA LYS A 281 -1.13 -31.37 17.59
C LYS A 281 -0.11 -32.01 18.56
#